data_a908a8a889d094eac3d12e9210349442
#
_entry.id   a908a8a889d094eac3d12e9210349442
#
_cell.length_a   1.000
_cell.length_b   1.000
_cell.length_c   1.000
_cell.angle_alpha   90.00
_cell.angle_beta   90.00
_cell.angle_gamma   90.00
#
_symmetry.space_group_name_H-M   'P 1'
#
loop_
_entity.id
_entity.type
_entity.pdbx_description
1 polymer ?
#
loop_
_entity_poly.entity_id
_entity_poly.type
_entity_poly.pdbx_seq_one_letter_code
_entity_poly.pdbx_strand_id
1 'polypeptide(L)'
;MGSIFKTSIIFLCLLTHTLLSVGSTPKKDLDQILVISAYADSNPWSNSFITPIVTMASQDSTIGAYTIYLNMFALQNAKEVDKFEASICEMLPSSPPKMVVFVGNASFVFCDNLNKIWPDIPMLLCGERDYTGPDSVIIQAHALAPQQRIPISDLQKTMNLTMLYANLYIEENLQLMKQLIPQMNKVIYIGDGTYTCQQNDYDLSATIRKKHPDLEYQFISAENTSTDSLFTILRKQNPLTTGFLFSSWLRKKDYEENLVMTSNSHRIIATSSVPLFSFRRVGIQEEGGIIGGYIYDEKEYINRMLTTIKEIIHGKQPRYI
;
A
#
# COMPACT_ATOMS: atom_id res chain seq x y z
N MET A 1 34.85 16.30 40.38
CA MET A 1 34.35 16.91 39.15
C MET A 1 34.80 16.02 37.99
N GLY A 2 33.91 15.27 37.39
CA GLY A 2 34.29 14.40 36.27
C GLY A 2 33.44 13.16 36.22
N SER A 3 32.19 13.24 35.75
CA SER A 3 31.40 12.10 35.23
C SER A 3 29.96 12.50 34.87
N ILE A 4 29.77 13.35 33.85
CA ILE A 4 28.42 13.66 33.33
C ILE A 4 28.40 13.69 31.78
N PHE A 5 29.45 13.31 31.07
CA PHE A 5 29.51 13.52 29.62
C PHE A 5 29.51 12.25 28.76
N LYS A 6 29.09 11.09 29.28
CA LYS A 6 29.08 9.83 28.48
C LYS A 6 27.70 9.23 28.19
N THR A 7 26.61 9.82 28.66
CA THR A 7 25.26 9.22 28.51
C THR A 7 24.40 9.84 27.39
N SER A 8 24.83 10.93 26.77
CA SER A 8 24.01 11.66 25.78
C SER A 8 24.22 11.23 24.32
N ILE A 9 25.23 10.40 24.01
CA ILE A 9 25.54 10.01 22.62
C ILE A 9 24.82 8.71 22.21
N ILE A 10 24.41 7.89 23.18
CA ILE A 10 23.73 6.61 22.87
C ILE A 10 22.23 6.81 22.56
N PHE A 11 21.63 7.91 23.02
CA PHE A 11 20.19 8.16 22.79
C PHE A 11 19.86 8.77 21.42
N LEU A 12 20.85 9.31 20.71
CA LEU A 12 20.62 9.93 19.40
C LEU A 12 20.70 8.95 18.23
N CYS A 13 21.31 7.77 18.44
CA CYS A 13 21.35 6.70 17.42
C CYS A 13 20.11 5.80 17.40
N LEU A 14 19.28 5.83 18.45
CA LEU A 14 18.08 4.96 18.56
C LEU A 14 16.83 5.57 17.89
N LEU A 15 16.81 6.87 17.63
CA LEU A 15 15.66 7.56 17.01
C LEU A 15 15.64 7.54 15.47
N THR A 16 16.75 7.18 14.83
CA THR A 16 16.83 7.11 13.35
C THR A 16 16.60 5.71 12.79
N HIS A 17 16.48 4.66 13.61
CA HIS A 17 16.35 3.27 13.17
C HIS A 17 14.91 2.74 13.07
N THR A 18 13.91 3.54 13.37
CA THR A 18 12.52 3.08 13.43
C THR A 18 11.73 3.22 12.11
N LEU A 19 12.30 3.89 11.10
CA LEU A 19 11.58 4.17 9.84
C LEU A 19 11.72 3.06 8.78
N LEU A 20 12.82 2.32 8.81
CA LEU A 20 13.11 1.30 7.81
C LEU A 20 13.51 -0.02 8.48
N SER A 21 12.92 -1.13 8.08
CA SER A 21 13.33 -2.46 8.52
C SER A 21 13.73 -3.34 7.34
N VAL A 22 14.77 -4.14 7.54
CA VAL A 22 15.21 -5.16 6.58
C VAL A 22 14.74 -6.50 7.10
N GLY A 23 13.84 -7.15 6.38
CA GLY A 23 13.24 -8.42 6.80
C GLY A 23 14.18 -9.62 6.80
N SER A 24 15.33 -9.53 6.07
CA SER A 24 16.42 -10.52 6.09
C SER A 24 17.68 -9.92 5.46
N THR A 25 18.87 -10.42 5.84
CA THR A 25 20.12 -10.03 5.19
C THR A 25 20.34 -10.84 3.91
N PRO A 26 20.85 -10.23 2.80
CA PRO A 26 21.16 -10.95 1.57
C PRO A 26 22.20 -12.06 1.82
N LYS A 27 21.93 -13.27 1.35
CA LYS A 27 22.92 -14.37 1.35
C LYS A 27 23.81 -14.23 0.10
N LYS A 28 25.12 -14.24 0.28
CA LYS A 28 26.12 -13.80 -0.69
C LYS A 28 26.21 -14.63 -2.01
N ASP A 29 25.67 -15.84 -2.05
CA ASP A 29 25.86 -16.78 -3.16
C ASP A 29 24.54 -17.21 -3.85
N LEU A 30 23.45 -16.47 -3.61
CA LEU A 30 22.13 -16.79 -4.18
C LEU A 30 21.68 -15.71 -5.17
N ASP A 31 20.92 -16.09 -6.16
CA ASP A 31 20.15 -15.16 -6.99
C ASP A 31 19.13 -14.43 -6.13
N GLN A 32 19.33 -13.15 -5.85
CA GLN A 32 18.55 -12.39 -4.90
C GLN A 32 17.32 -11.73 -5.54
N ILE A 33 16.17 -11.85 -4.88
CA ILE A 33 14.98 -11.04 -5.14
C ILE A 33 14.94 -9.92 -4.10
N LEU A 34 14.96 -8.67 -4.55
CA LEU A 34 14.69 -7.52 -3.68
C LEU A 34 13.20 -7.22 -3.72
N VAL A 35 12.54 -7.26 -2.56
CA VAL A 35 11.14 -6.84 -2.40
C VAL A 35 11.11 -5.47 -1.72
N ILE A 36 10.41 -4.51 -2.31
CA ILE A 36 10.23 -3.17 -1.73
C ILE A 36 8.75 -2.97 -1.43
N SER A 37 8.43 -2.78 -0.16
CA SER A 37 7.07 -2.55 0.32
C SER A 37 6.87 -1.09 0.72
N ALA A 38 5.79 -0.45 0.28
CA ALA A 38 5.42 0.88 0.75
C ALA A 38 5.03 0.94 2.25
N TYR A 39 4.67 -0.20 2.82
CA TYR A 39 4.13 -0.33 4.17
C TYR A 39 5.18 -0.83 5.16
N ALA A 40 4.84 -0.77 6.45
CA ALA A 40 5.63 -1.39 7.51
C ALA A 40 5.56 -2.92 7.44
N ASP A 41 6.52 -3.59 8.10
CA ASP A 41 6.59 -5.06 8.20
C ASP A 41 5.39 -5.71 8.90
N SER A 42 4.68 -4.94 9.72
CA SER A 42 3.46 -5.37 10.40
C SER A 42 2.18 -5.26 9.56
N ASN A 43 2.26 -4.75 8.33
CA ASN A 43 1.08 -4.53 7.49
C ASN A 43 0.56 -5.87 6.90
N PRO A 44 -0.68 -6.31 7.25
CA PRO A 44 -1.20 -7.61 6.81
C PRO A 44 -1.40 -7.70 5.30
N TRP A 45 -1.81 -6.59 4.65
CA TRP A 45 -2.04 -6.58 3.20
C TRP A 45 -0.74 -6.78 2.43
N SER A 46 0.32 -6.04 2.73
CA SER A 46 1.61 -6.24 2.04
C SER A 46 2.20 -7.62 2.33
N ASN A 47 2.02 -8.13 3.55
CA ASN A 47 2.51 -9.45 3.94
C ASN A 47 1.78 -10.59 3.23
N SER A 48 0.53 -10.41 2.79
CA SER A 48 -0.15 -11.42 1.96
C SER A 48 0.56 -11.65 0.61
N PHE A 49 1.33 -10.68 0.11
CA PHE A 49 2.18 -10.80 -1.09
C PHE A 49 3.62 -11.18 -0.77
N ILE A 50 4.21 -10.57 0.27
CA ILE A 50 5.63 -10.76 0.60
C ILE A 50 5.88 -12.18 1.12
N THR A 51 5.05 -12.68 2.01
CA THR A 51 5.21 -14.03 2.59
C THR A 51 5.26 -15.15 1.53
N PRO A 52 4.38 -15.18 0.52
CA PRO A 52 4.49 -16.14 -0.58
C PRO A 52 5.80 -16.04 -1.37
N ILE A 53 6.33 -14.82 -1.61
CA ILE A 53 7.63 -14.63 -2.31
C ILE A 53 8.78 -15.22 -1.47
N VAL A 54 8.83 -14.87 -0.18
CA VAL A 54 9.86 -15.38 0.74
C VAL A 54 9.76 -16.90 0.88
N THR A 55 8.53 -17.44 0.98
CA THR A 55 8.30 -18.88 1.04
C THR A 55 8.77 -19.59 -0.22
N MET A 56 8.43 -19.05 -1.39
CA MET A 56 8.89 -19.58 -2.68
C MET A 56 10.42 -19.60 -2.77
N ALA A 57 11.08 -18.49 -2.40
CA ALA A 57 12.54 -18.41 -2.40
C ALA A 57 13.17 -19.39 -1.39
N SER A 58 12.56 -19.61 -0.23
CA SER A 58 13.08 -20.57 0.77
C SER A 58 13.02 -22.04 0.33
N GLN A 59 12.16 -22.35 -0.63
CA GLN A 59 12.02 -23.69 -1.20
C GLN A 59 13.02 -23.97 -2.33
N ASP A 60 13.74 -22.96 -2.81
CA ASP A 60 14.76 -23.07 -3.85
C ASP A 60 16.13 -22.69 -3.28
N SER A 61 17.06 -23.64 -3.29
CA SER A 61 18.40 -23.44 -2.73
C SER A 61 19.28 -22.45 -3.52
N THR A 62 18.84 -22.03 -4.72
CA THR A 62 19.55 -21.09 -5.59
C THR A 62 19.02 -19.66 -5.49
N ILE A 63 17.86 -19.45 -4.86
CA ILE A 63 17.18 -18.17 -4.79
C ILE A 63 17.13 -17.69 -3.35
N GLY A 64 17.41 -16.40 -3.15
CA GLY A 64 17.17 -15.69 -1.90
C GLY A 64 16.16 -14.57 -2.09
N ALA A 65 15.45 -14.19 -1.04
CA ALA A 65 14.61 -13.01 -1.04
C ALA A 65 14.87 -12.17 0.20
N TYR A 66 14.92 -10.86 0.05
CA TYR A 66 14.99 -9.93 1.17
C TYR A 66 14.07 -8.74 0.91
N THR A 67 13.56 -8.15 1.99
CA THR A 67 12.53 -7.11 1.90
C THR A 67 13.01 -5.83 2.56
N ILE A 68 12.76 -4.71 1.88
CA ILE A 68 12.87 -3.36 2.44
C ILE A 68 11.45 -2.85 2.67
N TYR A 69 11.15 -2.47 3.90
CA TYR A 69 9.88 -1.88 4.29
C TYR A 69 10.05 -0.37 4.42
N LEU A 70 9.43 0.39 3.52
CA LEU A 70 9.57 1.83 3.45
C LEU A 70 8.81 2.55 4.57
N ASN A 71 7.74 1.95 5.07
CA ASN A 71 6.87 2.54 6.09
C ASN A 71 6.49 4.01 5.78
N MET A 72 6.08 4.27 4.54
CA MET A 72 5.83 5.62 4.02
C MET A 72 4.79 6.39 4.84
N PHE A 73 3.92 5.68 5.56
CA PHE A 73 2.95 6.30 6.46
C PHE A 73 3.61 7.12 7.60
N ALA A 74 4.82 6.76 8.01
CA ALA A 74 5.55 7.45 9.06
C ALA A 74 6.27 8.73 8.58
N LEU A 75 6.39 8.95 7.27
CA LEU A 75 7.02 10.16 6.72
C LEU A 75 6.16 11.39 7.00
N GLN A 76 6.75 12.43 7.59
CA GLN A 76 6.01 13.59 8.08
C GLN A 76 6.12 14.83 7.19
N ASN A 77 7.25 15.01 6.48
CA ASN A 77 7.51 16.21 5.69
C ASN A 77 8.53 16.00 4.56
N ALA A 78 8.59 16.96 3.63
CA ALA A 78 9.47 16.90 2.45
C ALA A 78 10.98 16.81 2.80
N LYS A 79 11.44 17.34 3.94
CA LYS A 79 12.86 17.21 4.34
C LYS A 79 13.24 15.80 4.76
N GLU A 80 12.26 14.99 5.15
CA GLU A 80 12.48 13.60 5.48
C GLU A 80 12.56 12.74 4.22
N VAL A 81 12.00 13.20 3.10
CA VAL A 81 12.05 12.49 1.81
C VAL A 81 13.51 12.34 1.35
N ASP A 82 14.29 13.43 1.30
CA ASP A 82 15.69 13.36 0.86
C ASP A 82 16.53 12.43 1.75
N LYS A 83 16.30 12.49 3.06
CA LYS A 83 16.98 11.62 4.03
C LYS A 83 16.55 10.16 3.86
N PHE A 84 15.28 9.97 3.56
CA PHE A 84 14.70 8.66 3.35
C PHE A 84 15.23 8.00 2.08
N GLU A 85 15.32 8.74 0.97
CA GLU A 85 15.95 8.26 -0.26
C GLU A 85 17.42 7.87 -0.05
N ALA A 86 18.19 8.71 0.65
CA ALA A 86 19.57 8.40 1.01
C ALA A 86 19.67 7.12 1.86
N SER A 87 18.80 6.99 2.87
CA SER A 87 18.77 5.81 3.74
C SER A 87 18.43 4.51 2.99
N ILE A 88 17.56 4.57 1.98
CA ILE A 88 17.26 3.41 1.14
C ILE A 88 18.48 3.01 0.34
N CYS A 89 19.17 3.98 -0.28
CA CYS A 89 20.39 3.70 -1.04
C CYS A 89 21.46 3.01 -0.18
N GLU A 90 21.57 3.39 1.11
CA GLU A 90 22.49 2.73 2.05
C GLU A 90 22.09 1.29 2.39
N MET A 91 20.80 0.96 2.31
CA MET A 91 20.29 -0.39 2.59
C MET A 91 20.35 -1.32 1.39
N LEU A 92 20.60 -0.78 0.19
CA LEU A 92 20.72 -1.61 -1.02
C LEU A 92 21.96 -2.49 -0.94
N PRO A 93 21.90 -3.74 -1.46
CA PRO A 93 23.07 -4.60 -1.53
C PRO A 93 24.10 -4.00 -2.49
N SER A 94 25.38 -4.30 -2.24
CA SER A 94 26.48 -3.87 -3.10
C SER A 94 26.47 -4.52 -4.49
N SER A 95 25.82 -5.66 -4.64
CA SER A 95 25.61 -6.35 -5.92
C SER A 95 24.14 -6.26 -6.34
N PRO A 96 23.85 -6.11 -7.66
CA PRO A 96 22.49 -6.05 -8.15
C PRO A 96 21.73 -7.34 -7.81
N PRO A 97 20.48 -7.25 -7.35
CA PRO A 97 19.62 -8.42 -7.24
C PRO A 97 19.27 -8.94 -8.66
N LYS A 98 18.75 -10.15 -8.74
CA LYS A 98 18.27 -10.73 -10.01
C LYS A 98 17.04 -10.02 -10.54
N MET A 99 16.21 -9.52 -9.63
CA MET A 99 15.04 -8.69 -9.92
C MET A 99 14.59 -7.88 -8.70
N VAL A 100 13.79 -6.86 -8.96
CA VAL A 100 13.10 -6.06 -7.93
C VAL A 100 11.59 -6.25 -8.03
N VAL A 101 10.92 -6.48 -6.89
CA VAL A 101 9.47 -6.57 -6.79
C VAL A 101 8.96 -5.42 -5.92
N PHE A 102 8.13 -4.56 -6.49
CA PHE A 102 7.45 -3.49 -5.78
C PHE A 102 6.07 -3.95 -5.32
N VAL A 103 5.78 -3.82 -4.04
CA VAL A 103 4.48 -4.16 -3.45
C VAL A 103 3.72 -2.88 -3.08
N GLY A 104 2.67 -2.60 -3.86
CA GLY A 104 1.87 -1.38 -3.80
C GLY A 104 2.44 -0.23 -4.64
N ASN A 105 1.57 0.56 -5.28
CA ASN A 105 2.00 1.65 -6.17
C ASN A 105 2.92 2.66 -5.49
N ALA A 106 2.74 2.94 -4.21
CA ALA A 106 3.57 3.91 -3.50
C ALA A 106 5.04 3.46 -3.35
N SER A 107 5.34 2.15 -3.36
CA SER A 107 6.72 1.68 -3.33
C SER A 107 7.50 1.95 -4.62
N PHE A 108 6.80 2.22 -5.71
CA PHE A 108 7.38 2.42 -7.04
C PHE A 108 8.10 3.77 -7.21
N VAL A 109 7.98 4.69 -6.25
CA VAL A 109 8.68 5.98 -6.26
C VAL A 109 10.21 5.87 -6.36
N PHE A 110 10.78 4.73 -6.01
CA PHE A 110 12.23 4.49 -6.12
C PHE A 110 12.67 3.81 -7.41
N CYS A 111 11.77 3.57 -8.36
CA CYS A 111 12.10 2.85 -9.58
C CYS A 111 13.17 3.55 -10.42
N ASP A 112 13.10 4.88 -10.55
CA ASP A 112 14.09 5.67 -11.31
C ASP A 112 15.47 5.62 -10.67
N ASN A 113 15.56 5.70 -9.34
CA ASN A 113 16.82 5.60 -8.61
C ASN A 113 17.45 4.21 -8.77
N LEU A 114 16.64 3.15 -8.64
CA LEU A 114 17.12 1.79 -8.85
C LEU A 114 17.56 1.54 -10.28
N ASN A 115 16.84 2.06 -11.27
CA ASN A 115 17.22 1.95 -12.67
C ASN A 115 18.52 2.68 -13.01
N LYS A 116 18.84 3.78 -12.30
CA LYS A 116 20.15 4.46 -12.41
C LYS A 116 21.29 3.66 -11.78
N ILE A 117 21.02 3.01 -10.62
CA ILE A 117 22.00 2.22 -9.89
C ILE A 117 22.26 0.89 -10.61
N TRP A 118 21.21 0.23 -11.08
CA TRP A 118 21.24 -1.06 -11.77
C TRP A 118 20.45 -0.98 -13.08
N PRO A 119 21.06 -0.45 -14.15
CA PRO A 119 20.41 -0.38 -15.46
C PRO A 119 19.95 -1.77 -15.93
N ASP A 120 18.78 -1.79 -16.57
CA ASP A 120 18.18 -3.00 -17.16
C ASP A 120 17.77 -4.10 -16.15
N ILE A 121 17.82 -3.82 -14.85
CA ILE A 121 17.35 -4.79 -13.87
C ILE A 121 15.86 -5.09 -14.09
N PRO A 122 15.46 -6.38 -14.11
CA PRO A 122 14.03 -6.71 -14.19
C PRO A 122 13.26 -6.21 -12.98
N MET A 123 12.16 -5.52 -13.22
CA MET A 123 11.27 -4.98 -12.19
C MET A 123 9.86 -5.52 -12.36
N LEU A 124 9.22 -5.87 -11.26
CA LEU A 124 7.82 -6.26 -11.20
C LEU A 124 7.06 -5.32 -10.26
N LEU A 125 6.09 -4.58 -10.78
CA LEU A 125 5.16 -3.79 -9.97
C LEU A 125 3.88 -4.59 -9.70
N CYS A 126 3.60 -4.88 -8.44
CA CYS A 126 2.34 -5.42 -7.96
C CYS A 126 1.49 -4.26 -7.44
N GLY A 127 0.56 -3.74 -8.25
CA GLY A 127 -0.13 -2.51 -7.97
C GLY A 127 -1.59 -2.50 -8.39
N GLU A 128 -2.32 -1.51 -7.90
CA GLU A 128 -3.75 -1.32 -8.12
C GLU A 128 -4.05 -0.20 -9.13
N ARG A 129 -3.01 0.43 -9.69
CA ARG A 129 -3.12 1.51 -10.69
C ARG A 129 -2.07 1.34 -11.77
N ASP A 130 -2.50 1.53 -12.99
CA ASP A 130 -1.68 1.47 -14.21
C ASP A 130 -0.92 2.78 -14.48
N TYR A 131 -0.78 3.62 -13.46
CA TYR A 131 -0.02 4.87 -13.50
C TYR A 131 0.77 5.11 -12.22
N THR A 132 1.77 5.96 -12.34
CA THR A 132 2.52 6.60 -11.26
C THR A 132 2.50 8.12 -11.45
N GLY A 133 3.35 8.85 -10.77
CA GLY A 133 3.49 10.31 -10.90
C GLY A 133 4.69 10.82 -10.12
N PRO A 134 4.82 12.15 -9.90
CA PRO A 134 5.93 12.72 -9.16
C PRO A 134 6.08 12.11 -7.77
N ASP A 135 7.29 11.64 -7.45
CA ASP A 135 7.60 10.96 -6.19
C ASP A 135 7.22 11.81 -4.97
N SER A 136 7.50 13.11 -5.01
CA SER A 136 7.14 14.01 -3.92
C SER A 136 5.64 14.06 -3.61
N VAL A 137 4.78 13.90 -4.61
CA VAL A 137 3.32 13.87 -4.43
C VAL A 137 2.89 12.56 -3.77
N ILE A 138 3.47 11.45 -4.22
CA ILE A 138 3.16 10.11 -3.69
C ILE A 138 3.67 9.96 -2.26
N ILE A 139 4.92 10.38 -1.99
CA ILE A 139 5.54 10.28 -0.66
C ILE A 139 4.80 11.15 0.36
N GLN A 140 4.32 12.33 -0.05
CA GLN A 140 3.50 13.19 0.79
C GLN A 140 2.04 12.72 0.90
N ALA A 141 1.73 11.56 0.35
CA ALA A 141 0.39 10.96 0.34
C ALA A 141 -0.71 11.86 -0.29
N HIS A 142 -0.35 12.67 -1.28
CA HIS A 142 -1.32 13.45 -2.04
C HIS A 142 -1.85 12.65 -3.23
N ALA A 143 -3.12 12.83 -3.57
CA ALA A 143 -3.70 12.23 -4.75
C ALA A 143 -3.13 12.86 -6.05
N LEU A 144 -2.85 12.01 -7.03
CA LEU A 144 -2.41 12.44 -8.36
C LEU A 144 -3.60 12.90 -9.19
N ALA A 145 -3.58 14.16 -9.58
CA ALA A 145 -4.52 14.67 -10.60
C ALA A 145 -4.21 14.03 -11.96
N PRO A 146 -5.19 13.93 -12.89
CA PRO A 146 -4.99 13.25 -14.17
C PRO A 146 -3.78 13.73 -14.98
N GLN A 147 -3.47 15.03 -14.94
CA GLN A 147 -2.33 15.64 -15.65
C GLN A 147 -0.98 15.32 -15.02
N GLN A 148 -0.94 14.80 -13.79
CA GLN A 148 0.28 14.38 -13.09
C GLN A 148 0.55 12.87 -13.28
N ARG A 149 -0.39 12.14 -13.87
CA ARG A 149 -0.30 10.69 -14.02
C ARG A 149 0.61 10.33 -15.18
N ILE A 150 1.55 9.46 -14.91
CA ILE A 150 2.46 8.87 -15.88
C ILE A 150 2.04 7.41 -16.05
N PRO A 151 1.53 7.01 -17.23
CA PRO A 151 1.16 5.63 -17.48
C PRO A 151 2.34 4.67 -17.28
N ILE A 152 2.14 3.55 -16.62
CA ILE A 152 3.18 2.52 -16.48
C ILE A 152 3.61 1.99 -17.85
N SER A 153 2.69 1.92 -18.82
CA SER A 153 2.98 1.55 -20.20
C SER A 153 4.01 2.47 -20.89
N ASP A 154 4.14 3.72 -20.46
CA ASP A 154 5.17 4.63 -20.97
C ASP A 154 6.54 4.32 -20.37
N LEU A 155 6.60 4.01 -19.08
CA LEU A 155 7.83 3.60 -18.42
C LEU A 155 8.36 2.25 -18.93
N GLN A 156 7.47 1.33 -19.30
CA GLN A 156 7.84 0.05 -19.90
C GLN A 156 8.58 0.17 -21.25
N LYS A 157 8.54 1.34 -21.89
CA LYS A 157 9.30 1.61 -23.13
C LYS A 157 10.79 1.85 -22.87
N THR A 158 11.13 2.29 -21.66
CA THR A 158 12.48 2.72 -21.24
C THR A 158 13.06 1.92 -20.09
N MET A 159 12.26 1.09 -19.42
CA MET A 159 12.65 0.28 -18.29
C MET A 159 12.26 -1.18 -18.50
N ASN A 160 13.03 -2.08 -17.91
CA ASN A 160 12.74 -3.51 -17.91
C ASN A 160 11.67 -3.83 -16.86
N LEU A 161 10.44 -3.38 -17.11
CA LEU A 161 9.34 -3.35 -16.16
C LEU A 161 8.18 -4.22 -16.61
N THR A 162 7.70 -5.08 -15.71
CA THR A 162 6.40 -5.78 -15.81
C THR A 162 5.44 -5.23 -14.76
N MET A 163 4.17 -5.13 -15.07
CA MET A 163 3.15 -4.78 -14.09
C MET A 163 2.11 -5.89 -13.99
N LEU A 164 1.78 -6.28 -12.77
CA LEU A 164 0.56 -7.01 -12.42
C LEU A 164 -0.45 -6.03 -11.86
N TYR A 165 -1.56 -5.88 -12.56
CA TYR A 165 -2.62 -4.94 -12.22
C TYR A 165 -3.73 -5.63 -11.43
N ALA A 166 -4.08 -5.05 -10.29
CA ALA A 166 -5.22 -5.44 -9.46
C ALA A 166 -6.29 -4.33 -9.50
N ASN A 167 -7.34 -4.52 -10.30
CA ASN A 167 -8.40 -3.52 -10.43
C ASN A 167 -9.19 -3.36 -9.12
N LEU A 168 -9.48 -2.12 -8.74
CA LEU A 168 -10.31 -1.79 -7.57
C LEU A 168 -11.81 -1.87 -7.86
N TYR A 169 -12.23 -1.96 -9.12
CA TYR A 169 -13.64 -2.11 -9.51
C TYR A 169 -14.56 -1.07 -8.85
N ILE A 170 -14.16 0.22 -8.89
CA ILE A 170 -14.89 1.31 -8.23
C ILE A 170 -16.33 1.38 -8.70
N GLU A 171 -16.55 1.34 -10.01
CA GLU A 171 -17.88 1.43 -10.63
C GLU A 171 -18.76 0.23 -10.26
N GLU A 172 -18.19 -0.98 -10.35
CA GLU A 172 -18.86 -2.24 -10.03
C GLU A 172 -19.27 -2.30 -8.56
N ASN A 173 -18.42 -1.77 -7.66
CA ASN A 173 -18.76 -1.66 -6.25
C ASN A 173 -19.92 -0.67 -6.02
N LEU A 174 -19.93 0.48 -6.68
CA LEU A 174 -21.05 1.44 -6.58
C LEU A 174 -22.35 0.83 -7.10
N GLN A 175 -22.30 0.08 -8.19
CA GLN A 175 -23.46 -0.62 -8.76
C GLN A 175 -23.95 -1.72 -7.81
N LEU A 176 -23.07 -2.53 -7.24
CA LEU A 176 -23.39 -3.54 -6.24
C LEU A 176 -24.07 -2.92 -5.01
N MET A 177 -23.52 -1.81 -4.51
CA MET A 177 -24.09 -1.10 -3.38
C MET A 177 -25.50 -0.57 -3.69
N LYS A 178 -25.73 0.00 -4.89
CA LYS A 178 -27.07 0.45 -5.33
C LYS A 178 -28.08 -0.72 -5.44
N GLN A 179 -27.62 -1.89 -5.87
CA GLN A 179 -28.49 -3.08 -5.94
C GLN A 179 -28.90 -3.58 -4.54
N LEU A 180 -27.97 -3.55 -3.58
CA LEU A 180 -28.21 -4.02 -2.20
C LEU A 180 -28.89 -2.97 -1.33
N ILE A 181 -28.74 -1.69 -1.67
CA ILE A 181 -29.36 -0.54 -0.99
C ILE A 181 -30.15 0.27 -2.04
N PRO A 182 -31.35 -0.18 -2.42
CA PRO A 182 -32.10 0.45 -3.55
C PRO A 182 -32.44 1.92 -3.35
N GLN A 183 -32.50 2.39 -2.10
CA GLN A 183 -32.78 3.80 -1.76
C GLN A 183 -31.48 4.59 -1.51
N MET A 184 -30.31 4.07 -1.89
CA MET A 184 -29.05 4.72 -1.64
C MET A 184 -28.96 6.08 -2.36
N ASN A 185 -28.75 7.11 -1.58
CA ASN A 185 -28.53 8.48 -2.04
C ASN A 185 -27.22 9.10 -1.51
N LYS A 186 -26.49 8.34 -0.66
CA LYS A 186 -25.22 8.78 -0.07
C LYS A 186 -24.20 7.64 -0.07
N VAL A 187 -22.95 7.98 -0.36
CA VAL A 187 -21.78 7.09 -0.21
C VAL A 187 -20.80 7.74 0.76
N ILE A 188 -20.40 6.98 1.77
CA ILE A 188 -19.33 7.37 2.70
C ILE A 188 -18.14 6.44 2.48
N TYR A 189 -16.99 7.03 2.12
CA TYR A 189 -15.72 6.32 2.06
C TYR A 189 -14.95 6.53 3.37
N ILE A 190 -14.49 5.45 3.97
CA ILE A 190 -13.74 5.45 5.24
C ILE A 190 -12.32 4.99 4.93
N GLY A 191 -11.35 5.87 5.18
CA GLY A 191 -9.94 5.61 4.91
C GLY A 191 -9.02 6.39 5.82
N ASP A 192 -7.74 6.34 5.52
CA ASP A 192 -6.69 7.02 6.27
C ASP A 192 -5.89 8.00 5.40
N GLY A 193 -4.77 8.52 5.95
CA GLY A 193 -3.88 9.45 5.27
C GLY A 193 -2.86 8.80 4.33
N THR A 194 -2.94 7.51 4.05
CA THR A 194 -2.03 6.87 3.09
C THR A 194 -2.30 7.34 1.67
N TYR A 195 -1.26 7.38 0.83
CA TYR A 195 -1.40 7.68 -0.60
C TYR A 195 -2.52 6.86 -1.25
N THR A 196 -2.60 5.57 -0.93
CA THR A 196 -3.62 4.68 -1.49
C THR A 196 -5.04 5.15 -1.15
N CYS A 197 -5.30 5.54 0.11
CA CYS A 197 -6.62 6.02 0.52
C CYS A 197 -6.95 7.39 -0.08
N GLN A 198 -6.00 8.31 -0.14
CA GLN A 198 -6.17 9.62 -0.76
C GLN A 198 -6.46 9.49 -2.26
N GLN A 199 -5.76 8.59 -2.95
CA GLN A 199 -6.01 8.33 -4.36
C GLN A 199 -7.35 7.63 -4.61
N ASN A 200 -7.77 6.72 -3.72
CA ASN A 200 -9.10 6.10 -3.79
C ASN A 200 -10.21 7.13 -3.59
N ASP A 201 -10.05 8.05 -2.63
CA ASP A 201 -10.97 9.17 -2.42
C ASP A 201 -11.14 10.01 -3.69
N TYR A 202 -10.00 10.39 -4.29
CA TYR A 202 -10.00 11.19 -5.52
C TYR A 202 -10.74 10.46 -6.66
N ASP A 203 -10.39 9.19 -6.91
CA ASP A 203 -10.93 8.42 -8.04
C ASP A 203 -12.42 8.09 -7.81
N LEU A 204 -12.82 7.77 -6.58
CA LEU A 204 -14.20 7.50 -6.19
C LEU A 204 -15.07 8.76 -6.31
N SER A 205 -14.61 9.90 -5.78
CA SER A 205 -15.33 11.17 -5.88
C SER A 205 -15.50 11.64 -7.34
N ALA A 206 -14.46 11.42 -8.17
CA ALA A 206 -14.53 11.74 -9.61
C ALA A 206 -15.53 10.83 -10.34
N THR A 207 -15.52 9.53 -10.00
CA THR A 207 -16.48 8.56 -10.59
C THR A 207 -17.92 8.90 -10.21
N ILE A 208 -18.17 9.20 -8.93
CA ILE A 208 -19.51 9.58 -8.45
C ILE A 208 -19.99 10.85 -9.14
N ARG A 209 -19.19 11.91 -9.17
CA ARG A 209 -19.58 13.16 -9.85
C ARG A 209 -19.90 12.95 -11.32
N LYS A 210 -19.20 12.06 -12.01
CA LYS A 210 -19.35 11.83 -13.45
C LYS A 210 -20.51 10.89 -13.79
N LYS A 211 -20.68 9.80 -13.03
CA LYS A 211 -21.58 8.70 -13.39
C LYS A 211 -22.79 8.56 -12.45
N HIS A 212 -22.70 9.10 -11.24
CA HIS A 212 -23.74 8.99 -10.21
C HIS A 212 -24.00 10.34 -9.54
N PRO A 213 -24.34 11.41 -10.31
CA PRO A 213 -24.51 12.77 -9.77
C PRO A 213 -25.67 12.90 -8.78
N ASP A 214 -26.51 11.87 -8.67
CA ASP A 214 -27.59 11.70 -7.70
C ASP A 214 -27.11 11.28 -6.31
N LEU A 215 -25.86 10.84 -6.18
CA LEU A 215 -25.28 10.40 -4.90
C LEU A 215 -24.51 11.55 -4.22
N GLU A 216 -24.83 11.78 -2.95
CA GLU A 216 -23.96 12.53 -2.05
C GLU A 216 -22.72 11.71 -1.74
N TYR A 217 -21.54 12.35 -1.76
CA TYR A 217 -20.29 11.71 -1.42
C TYR A 217 -19.62 12.37 -0.23
N GLN A 218 -19.09 11.56 0.69
CA GLN A 218 -18.33 12.01 1.85
C GLN A 218 -17.11 11.12 2.08
N PHE A 219 -15.91 11.71 2.22
CA PHE A 219 -14.73 11.03 2.72
C PHE A 219 -14.56 11.27 4.23
N ILE A 220 -14.37 10.21 5.00
CA ILE A 220 -14.01 10.27 6.42
C ILE A 220 -12.60 9.74 6.56
N SER A 221 -11.67 10.66 6.86
CA SER A 221 -10.26 10.33 7.02
C SER A 221 -9.89 10.17 8.49
N ALA A 222 -9.10 9.12 8.78
CA ALA A 222 -8.50 8.89 10.09
C ALA A 222 -7.52 10.00 10.53
N GLU A 223 -7.03 10.83 9.61
CA GLU A 223 -6.18 11.98 9.94
C GLU A 223 -6.94 13.05 10.73
N ASN A 224 -8.20 13.31 10.35
CA ASN A 224 -9.01 14.39 10.87
C ASN A 224 -10.14 13.92 11.78
N THR A 225 -10.31 12.60 11.94
CA THR A 225 -11.44 12.01 12.69
C THR A 225 -10.91 11.01 13.71
N SER A 226 -11.32 11.15 14.96
CA SER A 226 -11.01 10.14 15.98
C SER A 226 -11.85 8.88 15.77
N THR A 227 -11.37 7.73 16.25
CA THR A 227 -12.11 6.46 16.17
C THR A 227 -13.49 6.56 16.86
N ASP A 228 -13.59 7.25 18.00
CA ASP A 228 -14.87 7.45 18.69
C ASP A 228 -15.82 8.37 17.91
N SER A 229 -15.26 9.39 17.23
CA SER A 229 -16.03 10.24 16.32
C SER A 229 -16.55 9.46 15.13
N LEU A 230 -15.74 8.56 14.56
CA LEU A 230 -16.17 7.67 13.47
C LEU A 230 -17.37 6.80 13.93
N PHE A 231 -17.30 6.16 15.08
CA PHE A 231 -18.42 5.37 15.60
C PHE A 231 -19.68 6.21 15.80
N THR A 232 -19.52 7.45 16.25
CA THR A 232 -20.64 8.37 16.42
C THR A 232 -21.26 8.75 15.06
N ILE A 233 -20.44 8.97 14.05
CA ILE A 233 -20.90 9.25 12.68
C ILE A 233 -21.64 8.04 12.11
N LEU A 234 -21.07 6.83 12.21
CA LEU A 234 -21.69 5.61 11.67
C LEU A 234 -23.09 5.36 12.29
N ARG A 235 -23.23 5.51 13.61
CA ARG A 235 -24.51 5.31 14.29
C ARG A 235 -25.61 6.30 13.87
N LYS A 236 -25.24 7.48 13.38
CA LYS A 236 -26.19 8.50 12.94
C LYS A 236 -26.67 8.33 11.51
N GLN A 237 -26.02 7.47 10.73
CA GLN A 237 -26.40 7.26 9.33
C GLN A 237 -27.57 6.27 9.24
N ASN A 238 -28.40 6.48 8.21
CA ASN A 238 -29.45 5.53 7.86
C ASN A 238 -28.89 4.44 6.94
N PRO A 239 -28.81 3.17 7.37
CA PRO A 239 -28.25 2.10 6.55
C PRO A 239 -29.08 1.77 5.31
N LEU A 240 -30.34 2.23 5.22
CA LEU A 240 -31.20 2.02 4.05
C LEU A 240 -30.93 3.03 2.92
N THR A 241 -30.25 4.14 3.23
CA THR A 241 -29.97 5.20 2.24
C THR A 241 -28.48 5.51 2.09
N THR A 242 -27.62 4.95 2.95
CA THR A 242 -26.20 5.24 2.96
C THR A 242 -25.39 3.97 2.73
N GLY A 243 -24.53 3.97 1.70
CA GLY A 243 -23.54 2.95 1.46
C GLY A 243 -22.19 3.34 2.08
N PHE A 244 -21.48 2.37 2.67
CA PHE A 244 -20.19 2.59 3.32
C PHE A 244 -19.12 1.74 2.67
N LEU A 245 -18.06 2.39 2.20
CA LEU A 245 -16.85 1.73 1.71
C LEU A 245 -15.73 1.90 2.73
N PHE A 246 -15.20 0.81 3.24
CA PHE A 246 -14.09 0.79 4.19
C PHE A 246 -12.81 0.34 3.48
N SER A 247 -11.71 1.06 3.69
CA SER A 247 -10.38 0.69 3.20
C SER A 247 -9.44 0.31 4.35
N SER A 248 -9.11 1.29 5.19
CA SER A 248 -8.20 1.13 6.33
C SER A 248 -8.42 2.26 7.33
N TRP A 249 -7.89 2.10 8.55
CA TRP A 249 -7.99 3.12 9.60
C TRP A 249 -6.68 3.21 10.37
N LEU A 250 -5.68 3.83 9.72
CA LEU A 250 -4.37 4.09 10.31
C LEU A 250 -4.29 5.55 10.74
N ARG A 251 -4.00 5.79 12.01
CA ARG A 251 -3.87 7.15 12.56
C ARG A 251 -2.42 7.40 12.92
N LYS A 252 -1.83 8.52 12.45
CA LYS A 252 -0.46 8.92 12.80
C LYS A 252 -0.25 9.01 14.31
N LYS A 253 -1.22 9.59 15.03
CA LYS A 253 -1.17 9.68 16.49
C LYS A 253 -1.06 8.30 17.17
N ASP A 254 -1.81 7.32 16.70
CA ASP A 254 -1.75 5.95 17.25
C ASP A 254 -0.40 5.30 16.96
N TYR A 255 0.20 5.61 15.80
CA TYR A 255 1.54 5.16 15.45
C TYR A 255 2.62 5.78 16.35
N GLU A 256 2.56 7.10 16.59
CA GLU A 256 3.47 7.81 17.48
C GLU A 256 3.39 7.31 18.93
N GLU A 257 2.20 6.89 19.37
CA GLU A 257 1.95 6.29 20.69
C GLU A 257 2.24 4.77 20.73
N ASN A 258 2.80 4.18 19.66
CA ASN A 258 3.04 2.73 19.50
C ASN A 258 1.78 1.86 19.71
N LEU A 259 0.61 2.39 19.38
CA LEU A 259 -0.63 1.65 19.44
C LEU A 259 -0.74 0.67 18.26
N VAL A 260 -1.35 -0.48 18.49
CA VAL A 260 -1.54 -1.50 17.44
C VAL A 260 -2.62 -1.03 16.47
N MET A 261 -2.23 -0.47 15.33
CA MET A 261 -3.12 0.12 14.32
C MET A 261 -4.12 -0.87 13.72
N THR A 262 -3.71 -2.13 13.52
CA THR A 262 -4.60 -3.20 13.04
C THR A 262 -5.78 -3.44 13.97
N SER A 263 -5.61 -3.32 15.28
CA SER A 263 -6.70 -3.52 16.25
C SER A 263 -7.83 -2.50 16.11
N ASN A 264 -7.50 -1.26 15.68
CA ASN A 264 -8.53 -0.23 15.46
C ASN A 264 -9.37 -0.54 14.22
N SER A 265 -8.77 -1.01 13.12
CA SER A 265 -9.51 -1.44 11.95
C SER A 265 -10.43 -2.62 12.25
N HIS A 266 -9.95 -3.66 12.94
CA HIS A 266 -10.75 -4.81 13.39
C HIS A 266 -11.91 -4.38 14.30
N ARG A 267 -11.64 -3.48 15.25
CA ARG A 267 -12.66 -2.97 16.15
C ARG A 267 -13.76 -2.19 15.42
N ILE A 268 -13.39 -1.38 14.42
CA ILE A 268 -14.33 -0.64 13.56
C ILE A 268 -15.21 -1.63 12.80
N ILE A 269 -14.61 -2.63 12.16
CA ILE A 269 -15.33 -3.65 11.40
C ILE A 269 -16.28 -4.43 12.31
N ALA A 270 -15.79 -4.97 13.43
CA ALA A 270 -16.56 -5.83 14.33
C ALA A 270 -17.70 -5.09 15.07
N THR A 271 -17.55 -3.79 15.31
CA THR A 271 -18.53 -3.00 16.07
C THR A 271 -19.36 -2.05 15.22
N SER A 272 -19.23 -2.10 13.88
CA SER A 272 -20.01 -1.28 12.98
C SER A 272 -21.52 -1.61 13.12
N SER A 273 -22.33 -0.57 13.32
CA SER A 273 -23.79 -0.68 13.32
C SER A 273 -24.42 -0.64 11.92
N VAL A 274 -23.59 -0.51 10.89
CA VAL A 274 -23.98 -0.43 9.48
C VAL A 274 -23.16 -1.40 8.65
N PRO A 275 -23.72 -1.95 7.56
CA PRO A 275 -22.98 -2.84 6.68
C PRO A 275 -21.85 -2.07 5.95
N LEU A 276 -20.63 -2.61 6.00
CA LEU A 276 -19.47 -2.06 5.31
C LEU A 276 -19.17 -2.86 4.05
N PHE A 277 -18.89 -2.18 2.96
CA PHE A 277 -18.32 -2.73 1.73
C PHE A 277 -16.81 -2.48 1.70
N SER A 278 -16.07 -3.21 0.87
CA SER A 278 -14.64 -3.00 0.69
C SER A 278 -14.21 -3.24 -0.75
N PHE A 279 -13.16 -2.54 -1.19
CA PHE A 279 -12.47 -2.80 -2.47
C PHE A 279 -11.52 -4.01 -2.39
N ARG A 280 -11.24 -4.51 -1.21
CA ARG A 280 -10.29 -5.58 -0.94
C ARG A 280 -10.86 -6.60 0.03
N ARG A 281 -10.21 -7.75 0.10
CA ARG A 281 -10.61 -8.84 0.98
C ARG A 281 -10.45 -8.54 2.48
N VAL A 282 -9.87 -7.44 2.86
CA VAL A 282 -9.64 -7.09 4.27
C VAL A 282 -10.94 -7.14 5.07
N GLY A 283 -10.97 -7.93 6.13
CA GLY A 283 -12.10 -8.04 7.06
C GLY A 283 -13.32 -8.82 6.57
N ILE A 284 -13.33 -9.39 5.37
CA ILE A 284 -14.49 -10.15 4.84
C ILE A 284 -14.66 -11.51 5.53
N GLN A 285 -13.61 -12.06 6.14
CA GLN A 285 -13.64 -13.38 6.79
C GLN A 285 -13.82 -13.30 8.31
N GLU A 286 -13.87 -12.10 8.86
CA GLU A 286 -13.98 -11.89 10.29
C GLU A 286 -15.44 -11.79 10.71
N GLU A 287 -15.74 -12.16 11.95
CA GLU A 287 -17.07 -12.05 12.49
C GLU A 287 -17.55 -10.59 12.47
N GLY A 288 -18.47 -10.29 11.56
CA GLY A 288 -19.18 -9.02 11.45
C GLY A 288 -18.50 -7.94 10.61
N GLY A 289 -19.29 -6.98 10.17
CA GLY A 289 -18.90 -5.68 9.64
C GLY A 289 -18.73 -5.58 8.13
N ILE A 290 -17.78 -6.22 7.49
CA ILE A 290 -17.64 -6.16 6.03
C ILE A 290 -18.48 -7.26 5.39
N ILE A 291 -19.50 -6.85 4.65
CA ILE A 291 -20.42 -7.77 3.98
C ILE A 291 -19.90 -8.24 2.62
N GLY A 292 -18.91 -7.57 2.05
CA GLY A 292 -18.30 -7.93 0.78
C GLY A 292 -17.95 -6.72 -0.08
N GLY A 293 -17.79 -6.98 -1.36
CA GLY A 293 -17.49 -6.02 -2.41
C GLY A 293 -17.25 -6.74 -3.72
N TYR A 294 -17.13 -5.97 -4.79
CA TYR A 294 -16.60 -6.47 -6.06
C TYR A 294 -15.08 -6.37 -5.97
N ILE A 295 -14.41 -7.49 -5.78
CA ILE A 295 -12.96 -7.55 -5.48
C ILE A 295 -12.25 -8.50 -6.44
N TYR A 296 -10.95 -8.26 -6.69
CA TYR A 296 -10.13 -9.19 -7.44
C TYR A 296 -9.85 -10.48 -6.64
N ASP A 297 -9.64 -11.59 -7.34
CA ASP A 297 -9.22 -12.85 -6.71
C ASP A 297 -7.75 -12.74 -6.26
N GLU A 298 -7.55 -12.53 -4.96
CA GLU A 298 -6.21 -12.39 -4.36
C GLU A 298 -5.37 -13.65 -4.54
N LYS A 299 -5.97 -14.82 -4.47
CA LYS A 299 -5.26 -16.09 -4.64
C LYS A 299 -4.75 -16.25 -6.07
N GLU A 300 -5.60 -15.96 -7.06
CA GLU A 300 -5.21 -15.98 -8.46
C GLU A 300 -4.12 -14.93 -8.74
N TYR A 301 -4.27 -13.72 -8.19
CA TYR A 301 -3.27 -12.67 -8.31
C TYR A 301 -1.91 -13.09 -7.76
N ILE A 302 -1.86 -13.66 -6.55
CA ILE A 302 -0.63 -14.18 -5.93
C ILE A 302 -0.01 -15.29 -6.79
N ASN A 303 -0.80 -16.21 -7.30
CA ASN A 303 -0.30 -17.28 -8.19
C ASN A 303 0.33 -16.70 -9.46
N ARG A 304 -0.29 -15.71 -10.08
CA ARG A 304 0.26 -15.01 -11.25
C ARG A 304 1.56 -14.29 -10.90
N MET A 305 1.61 -13.60 -9.76
CA MET A 305 2.81 -12.94 -9.26
C MET A 305 3.97 -13.92 -9.11
N LEU A 306 3.76 -15.03 -8.41
CA LEU A 306 4.82 -16.05 -8.21
C LEU A 306 5.26 -16.69 -9.52
N THR A 307 4.34 -16.95 -10.44
CA THR A 307 4.66 -17.46 -11.77
C THR A 307 5.52 -16.46 -12.55
N THR A 308 5.12 -15.18 -12.55
CA THR A 308 5.87 -14.11 -13.23
C THR A 308 7.28 -13.96 -12.65
N ILE A 309 7.42 -13.99 -11.32
CA ILE A 309 8.72 -13.93 -10.65
C ILE A 309 9.62 -15.09 -11.11
N LYS A 310 9.11 -16.32 -11.08
CA LYS A 310 9.87 -17.51 -11.55
C LYS A 310 10.29 -17.39 -13.01
N GLU A 311 9.40 -16.95 -13.87
CA GLU A 311 9.68 -16.76 -15.29
C GLU A 311 10.81 -15.74 -15.52
N ILE A 312 10.76 -14.59 -14.82
CA ILE A 312 11.79 -13.54 -14.91
C ILE A 312 13.14 -14.05 -14.39
N ILE A 313 13.19 -14.71 -13.25
CA ILE A 313 14.43 -15.27 -12.68
C ILE A 313 15.08 -16.27 -13.66
N HIS A 314 14.28 -17.05 -14.38
CA HIS A 314 14.77 -18.01 -15.38
C HIS A 314 15.04 -17.37 -16.75
N GLY A 315 15.11 -16.04 -16.83
CA GLY A 315 15.57 -15.30 -18.01
C GLY A 315 14.48 -14.90 -19.02
N LYS A 316 13.19 -15.06 -18.66
CA LYS A 316 12.11 -14.50 -19.47
C LYS A 316 12.10 -12.99 -19.34
N GLN A 317 12.08 -12.30 -20.47
CA GLN A 317 11.99 -10.85 -20.43
C GLN A 317 10.67 -10.38 -19.84
N PRO A 318 10.67 -9.36 -18.99
CA PRO A 318 9.45 -8.70 -18.51
C PRO A 318 8.61 -8.26 -19.71
N ARG A 319 7.31 -8.48 -19.63
CA ARG A 319 6.36 -8.05 -20.65
C ARG A 319 5.11 -7.53 -19.96
N TYR A 320 4.38 -6.71 -20.70
CA TYR A 320 3.02 -6.33 -20.32
C TYR A 320 2.16 -7.61 -20.24
N ILE A 321 1.59 -7.90 -19.06
CA ILE A 321 0.73 -9.07 -18.80
C ILE A 321 -0.64 -8.55 -18.38
#